data_fb27ea6009f835d30979fd1e726c0862
#
_entry.id   fb27ea6009f835d30979fd1e726c0862
#
_cell.length_a   1.000
_cell.length_b   1.000
_cell.length_c   1.000
_cell.angle_alpha   90.00
_cell.angle_beta   90.00
_cell.angle_gamma   90.00
#
_symmetry.space_group_name_H-M   'P 1'
#
loop_
_entity.id
_entity.type
_entity.pdbx_description
1 polymer ?
#
loop_
_entity_poly.entity_id
_entity_poly.type
_entity_poly.pdbx_seq_one_letter_code
_entity_poly.pdbx_strand_id
1 'polypeptide(L)'
;NADRENFSLERMLDGTLKTIPVRNDTQFKTIEAEDGDLIYIREYPYRQAKISGAVLKPGSYTMAAGETINDLILKAGGYTDNAYKFGAIYLNEDAKKVNELSKEILYQEFLDSIIAASQQNIGGNFDLTPIVKLTEEIKNTAPNGRVVIDLLNDGSIDLYNIKEGDELFVPERNNVVYVYGEISSEGAVMYSDNQDVEYFVEKSGGYKQFADNESIYILHPNGESQLYRSKRSIFERSPKGEIRIYPGSIIFVPRALDESAPRRLAAQAYVSILGNLGIALASLSAISDD
;
A
#
# COMPACT_ATOMS: atom_id res chain seq x y z
N ASN A 1 4.51 -25.30 -21.80
CA ASN A 1 4.66 -25.63 -20.38
C ASN A 1 3.36 -26.23 -19.87
N ALA A 2 3.35 -27.56 -19.73
CA ALA A 2 2.19 -28.32 -19.29
C ALA A 2 2.19 -28.36 -17.75
N ASP A 3 1.01 -28.23 -17.14
CA ASP A 3 0.81 -28.47 -15.71
C ASP A 3 0.90 -29.97 -15.45
N ARG A 4 2.06 -30.43 -14.95
CA ARG A 4 2.33 -31.84 -14.65
C ARG A 4 1.66 -32.32 -13.36
N GLU A 5 0.99 -31.44 -12.65
CA GLU A 5 0.32 -31.75 -11.39
C GLU A 5 -1.21 -31.80 -11.52
N ASN A 6 -1.78 -31.32 -12.67
CA ASN A 6 -3.21 -31.26 -12.90
C ASN A 6 -3.58 -31.60 -14.34
N PHE A 7 -3.61 -32.85 -14.65
CA PHE A 7 -4.18 -33.35 -15.91
C PHE A 7 -5.36 -34.26 -15.66
N SER A 8 -6.21 -34.44 -16.65
CA SER A 8 -7.34 -35.35 -16.59
C SER A 8 -7.29 -36.28 -17.77
N LEU A 9 -7.65 -37.55 -17.51
CA LEU A 9 -7.87 -38.56 -18.51
C LEU A 9 -9.37 -38.70 -18.73
N GLU A 10 -9.83 -38.58 -19.97
CA GLU A 10 -11.17 -38.94 -20.36
C GLU A 10 -11.15 -40.31 -21.04
N ARG A 11 -11.98 -41.21 -20.56
CA ARG A 11 -12.08 -42.59 -21.04
C ARG A 11 -13.52 -43.00 -21.18
N MET A 12 -13.82 -43.76 -22.22
CA MET A 12 -15.11 -44.39 -22.38
C MET A 12 -15.21 -45.63 -21.48
N LEU A 13 -16.05 -45.55 -20.46
CA LEU A 13 -16.36 -46.68 -19.59
C LEU A 13 -17.86 -46.99 -19.73
N ASP A 14 -18.18 -48.22 -20.13
CA ASP A 14 -19.56 -48.69 -20.31
C ASP A 14 -20.40 -47.78 -21.25
N GLY A 15 -19.79 -47.29 -22.32
CA GLY A 15 -20.46 -46.42 -23.28
C GLY A 15 -20.67 -44.96 -22.80
N THR A 16 -20.10 -44.60 -21.65
CA THR A 16 -20.19 -43.25 -21.08
C THR A 16 -18.79 -42.65 -20.93
N LEU A 17 -18.61 -41.43 -21.39
CA LEU A 17 -17.34 -40.69 -21.19
C LEU A 17 -17.19 -40.30 -19.73
N LYS A 18 -16.13 -40.79 -19.07
CA LYS A 18 -15.79 -40.44 -17.68
C LYS A 18 -14.48 -39.74 -17.62
N THR A 19 -14.45 -38.66 -16.82
CA THR A 19 -13.23 -37.88 -16.51
C THR A 19 -12.57 -38.45 -15.27
N ILE A 20 -11.34 -38.92 -15.40
CA ILE A 20 -10.50 -39.42 -14.31
C ILE A 20 -9.47 -38.36 -13.99
N PRO A 21 -9.54 -37.68 -12.83
CA PRO A 21 -8.54 -36.68 -12.44
C PRO A 21 -7.21 -37.37 -12.11
N VAL A 22 -6.12 -36.89 -12.68
CA VAL A 22 -4.76 -37.35 -12.40
C VAL A 22 -4.00 -36.23 -11.71
N ARG A 23 -3.55 -36.44 -10.47
CA ARG A 23 -3.03 -35.41 -9.60
C ARG A 23 -1.50 -35.24 -9.63
N ASN A 24 -0.78 -36.20 -10.19
CA ASN A 24 0.68 -36.16 -10.30
C ASN A 24 1.24 -37.19 -11.29
N ASP A 25 2.51 -37.01 -11.67
CA ASP A 25 3.25 -37.90 -12.55
C ASP A 25 3.29 -39.36 -12.05
N THR A 26 3.29 -39.61 -10.75
CA THR A 26 3.33 -40.95 -10.19
C THR A 26 2.02 -41.69 -10.44
N GLN A 27 0.89 -41.04 -10.23
CA GLN A 27 -0.42 -41.57 -10.52
C GLN A 27 -0.60 -41.80 -12.03
N PHE A 28 -0.11 -40.88 -12.88
CA PHE A 28 -0.17 -41.04 -14.33
C PHE A 28 0.55 -42.30 -14.83
N LYS A 29 1.72 -42.57 -14.28
CA LYS A 29 2.52 -43.78 -14.64
C LYS A 29 1.84 -45.11 -14.28
N THR A 30 0.85 -45.07 -13.39
CA THR A 30 0.11 -46.28 -12.98
C THR A 30 -1.14 -46.55 -13.84
N ILE A 31 -1.50 -45.64 -14.73
CA ILE A 31 -2.65 -45.75 -15.61
C ILE A 31 -2.23 -46.51 -16.89
N GLU A 32 -2.83 -47.64 -17.16
CA GLU A 32 -2.66 -48.34 -18.45
C GLU A 32 -3.48 -47.59 -19.52
N ALA A 33 -2.82 -47.28 -20.66
CA ALA A 33 -3.50 -46.62 -21.76
C ALA A 33 -4.48 -47.57 -22.48
N GLU A 34 -5.65 -47.04 -22.76
CA GLU A 34 -6.71 -47.74 -23.52
C GLU A 34 -7.02 -46.99 -24.83
N ASP A 35 -7.52 -47.73 -25.80
CA ASP A 35 -7.90 -47.12 -27.08
C ASP A 35 -9.05 -46.13 -26.89
N GLY A 36 -8.87 -44.91 -27.44
CA GLY A 36 -9.82 -43.82 -27.28
C GLY A 36 -9.62 -42.96 -26.04
N ASP A 37 -8.56 -43.17 -25.26
CA ASP A 37 -8.19 -42.28 -24.17
C ASP A 37 -7.84 -40.87 -24.66
N LEU A 38 -8.37 -39.87 -24.02
CA LEU A 38 -8.06 -38.47 -24.29
C LEU A 38 -7.45 -37.82 -23.05
N ILE A 39 -6.22 -37.30 -23.18
CA ILE A 39 -5.50 -36.68 -22.08
C ILE A 39 -5.61 -35.19 -22.23
N TYR A 40 -6.27 -34.53 -21.27
CA TYR A 40 -6.28 -33.05 -21.15
C TYR A 40 -5.15 -32.59 -20.24
N ILE A 41 -4.18 -31.90 -20.83
CA ILE A 41 -3.12 -31.25 -20.11
C ILE A 41 -3.50 -29.78 -20.05
N ARG A 42 -3.74 -29.26 -18.83
CA ARG A 42 -4.03 -27.84 -18.64
C ARG A 42 -2.75 -27.03 -18.82
N GLU A 43 -2.90 -25.81 -19.32
CA GLU A 43 -1.81 -24.85 -19.24
C GLU A 43 -1.54 -24.55 -17.77
N TYR A 44 -0.26 -24.51 -17.42
CA TYR A 44 0.16 -24.03 -16.10
C TYR A 44 -0.32 -22.59 -15.96
N PRO A 45 -1.09 -22.23 -14.94
CA PRO A 45 -1.52 -20.85 -14.76
C PRO A 45 -0.30 -19.99 -14.38
N TYR A 46 0.43 -19.53 -15.40
CA TYR A 46 1.46 -18.53 -15.20
C TYR A 46 0.83 -17.20 -14.86
N ARG A 47 1.47 -16.49 -13.99
CA ARG A 47 1.13 -15.14 -13.60
C ARG A 47 2.27 -14.23 -13.96
N GLN A 48 1.96 -13.02 -14.40
CA GLN A 48 2.96 -11.99 -14.64
C GLN A 48 3.02 -11.09 -13.42
N ALA A 49 4.21 -10.92 -12.87
CA ALA A 49 4.47 -9.96 -11.82
C ALA A 49 5.66 -9.07 -12.21
N LYS A 50 5.62 -7.82 -11.80
CA LYS A 50 6.67 -6.84 -12.09
C LYS A 50 7.44 -6.52 -10.82
N ILE A 51 8.76 -6.43 -10.94
CA ILE A 51 9.65 -5.91 -9.90
C ILE A 51 10.52 -4.81 -10.47
N SER A 52 10.68 -3.71 -9.72
CA SER A 52 11.42 -2.54 -10.16
C SER A 52 12.14 -1.84 -9.01
N GLY A 53 12.99 -0.86 -9.33
CA GLY A 53 13.80 -0.12 -8.37
C GLY A 53 15.09 -0.86 -8.01
N ALA A 54 15.51 -0.81 -6.77
CA ALA A 54 16.79 -1.26 -6.24
C ALA A 54 16.90 -2.80 -6.12
N VAL A 55 16.75 -3.49 -7.26
CA VAL A 55 16.98 -4.92 -7.44
C VAL A 55 17.97 -5.15 -8.58
N LEU A 56 18.70 -6.27 -8.57
CA LEU A 56 19.78 -6.50 -9.53
C LEU A 56 19.28 -6.61 -10.97
N LYS A 57 18.08 -7.15 -11.19
CA LYS A 57 17.47 -7.32 -12.52
C LYS A 57 16.00 -6.91 -12.48
N PRO A 58 15.70 -5.60 -12.58
CA PRO A 58 14.31 -5.15 -12.67
C PRO A 58 13.65 -5.65 -13.96
N GLY A 59 12.34 -5.95 -13.90
CA GLY A 59 11.61 -6.46 -15.05
C GLY A 59 10.31 -7.15 -14.68
N SER A 60 9.63 -7.72 -15.70
CA SER A 60 8.46 -8.57 -15.52
C SER A 60 8.86 -10.03 -15.53
N TYR A 61 8.35 -10.79 -14.59
CA TYR A 61 8.68 -12.19 -14.37
C TYR A 61 7.45 -13.06 -14.44
N THR A 62 7.62 -14.20 -15.08
CA THR A 62 6.59 -15.26 -15.07
C THR A 62 6.70 -16.05 -13.78
N MET A 63 5.62 -16.07 -13.02
CA MET A 63 5.50 -16.73 -11.73
C MET A 63 4.63 -17.98 -11.84
N ALA A 64 5.05 -19.04 -11.22
CA ALA A 64 4.25 -20.26 -11.08
C ALA A 64 3.19 -20.09 -9.98
N ALA A 65 2.17 -20.96 -9.98
CA ALA A 65 1.20 -20.99 -8.90
C ALA A 65 1.87 -21.34 -7.57
N GLY A 66 1.63 -20.55 -6.54
CA GLY A 66 2.23 -20.71 -5.20
C GLY A 66 3.58 -20.03 -5.00
N GLU A 67 4.20 -19.48 -6.05
CA GLU A 67 5.38 -18.65 -5.87
C GLU A 67 5.04 -17.35 -5.14
N THR A 68 5.96 -16.90 -4.31
CA THR A 68 5.82 -15.82 -3.33
C THR A 68 6.54 -14.55 -3.77
N ILE A 69 6.37 -13.48 -2.98
CA ILE A 69 7.16 -12.24 -3.15
C ILE A 69 8.66 -12.55 -3.05
N ASN A 70 9.06 -13.45 -2.16
CA ASN A 70 10.47 -13.83 -2.02
C ASN A 70 11.01 -14.51 -3.28
N ASP A 71 10.23 -15.39 -3.91
CA ASP A 71 10.61 -16.01 -5.18
C ASP A 71 10.77 -14.98 -6.31
N LEU A 72 9.91 -13.95 -6.34
CA LEU A 72 10.03 -12.84 -7.30
C LEU A 72 11.35 -12.08 -7.10
N ILE A 73 11.70 -11.77 -5.85
CA ILE A 73 12.97 -11.11 -5.50
C ILE A 73 14.16 -11.98 -5.90
N LEU A 74 14.10 -13.29 -5.64
CA LEU A 74 15.18 -14.22 -6.04
C LEU A 74 15.34 -14.32 -7.56
N LYS A 75 14.23 -14.33 -8.31
CA LYS A 75 14.26 -14.30 -9.79
C LYS A 75 14.89 -13.00 -10.32
N ALA A 76 14.65 -11.88 -9.62
CA ALA A 76 15.30 -10.59 -9.92
C ALA A 76 16.77 -10.52 -9.49
N GLY A 77 17.32 -11.61 -8.95
CA GLY A 77 18.72 -11.70 -8.51
C GLY A 77 18.99 -11.13 -7.12
N GLY A 78 17.95 -10.71 -6.40
CA GLY A 78 18.07 -10.08 -5.09
C GLY A 78 18.14 -8.54 -5.17
N TYR A 79 18.50 -7.95 -4.05
CA TYR A 79 18.56 -6.49 -3.86
C TYR A 79 19.93 -5.92 -4.28
N THR A 80 19.95 -4.65 -4.66
CA THR A 80 21.21 -3.87 -4.73
C THR A 80 21.68 -3.46 -3.33
N ASP A 81 22.91 -2.97 -3.22
CA ASP A 81 23.48 -2.51 -1.93
C ASP A 81 22.73 -1.30 -1.36
N ASN A 82 22.13 -0.47 -2.22
CA ASN A 82 21.38 0.73 -1.83
C ASN A 82 19.90 0.48 -1.57
N ALA A 83 19.42 -0.77 -1.68
CA ALA A 83 18.02 -1.11 -1.55
C ALA A 83 17.46 -0.76 -0.16
N TYR A 84 16.37 -0.01 -0.15
CA TYR A 84 15.64 0.34 1.06
C TYR A 84 14.44 -0.57 1.27
N LYS A 85 14.67 -1.74 1.84
CA LYS A 85 13.66 -2.79 2.04
C LYS A 85 12.45 -2.32 2.84
N PHE A 86 12.65 -1.49 3.88
CA PHE A 86 11.56 -0.92 4.68
C PHE A 86 10.63 0.00 3.87
N GLY A 87 11.14 0.61 2.82
CA GLY A 87 10.38 1.49 1.94
C GLY A 87 9.71 0.78 0.76
N ALA A 88 9.77 -0.54 0.69
CA ALA A 88 9.20 -1.27 -0.42
C ALA A 88 7.69 -1.05 -0.55
N ILE A 89 7.22 -0.98 -1.79
CA ILE A 89 5.83 -0.77 -2.15
C ILE A 89 5.35 -1.99 -2.92
N TYR A 90 4.35 -2.68 -2.38
CA TYR A 90 3.66 -3.77 -3.07
C TYR A 90 2.29 -3.33 -3.51
N LEU A 91 2.00 -3.48 -4.78
CA LEU A 91 0.73 -3.13 -5.41
C LEU A 91 0.03 -4.40 -5.86
N ASN A 92 -1.23 -4.52 -5.48
CA ASN A 92 -2.08 -5.68 -5.78
C ASN A 92 -3.45 -5.23 -6.28
N GLU A 93 -3.94 -5.83 -7.36
CA GLU A 93 -5.22 -5.47 -7.98
C GLU A 93 -6.43 -5.75 -7.08
N ASP A 94 -6.39 -6.76 -6.22
CA ASP A 94 -7.49 -7.01 -5.28
C ASP A 94 -7.52 -5.94 -4.18
N ALA A 95 -6.37 -5.51 -3.68
CA ALA A 95 -6.27 -4.38 -2.75
C ALA A 95 -6.77 -3.08 -3.41
N LYS A 96 -6.48 -2.87 -4.71
CA LYS A 96 -6.98 -1.72 -5.45
C LYS A 96 -8.51 -1.66 -5.51
N LYS A 97 -9.16 -2.80 -5.78
CA LYS A 97 -10.63 -2.90 -5.77
C LYS A 97 -11.21 -2.58 -4.38
N VAL A 98 -10.60 -3.10 -3.31
CA VAL A 98 -11.01 -2.81 -1.93
C VAL A 98 -10.84 -1.33 -1.61
N ASN A 99 -9.72 -0.73 -2.00
CA ASN A 99 -9.46 0.69 -1.79
C ASN A 99 -10.42 1.59 -2.59
N GLU A 100 -10.83 1.16 -3.79
CA GLU A 100 -11.84 1.86 -4.58
C GLU A 100 -13.21 1.89 -3.88
N LEU A 101 -13.67 0.75 -3.36
CA LEU A 101 -14.89 0.66 -2.57
C LEU A 101 -14.80 1.50 -1.29
N SER A 102 -13.67 1.43 -0.59
CA SER A 102 -13.44 2.20 0.63
C SER A 102 -13.45 3.71 0.36
N LYS A 103 -12.89 4.14 -0.76
CA LYS A 103 -12.91 5.54 -1.22
C LYS A 103 -14.34 6.03 -1.45
N GLU A 104 -15.16 5.22 -2.12
CA GLU A 104 -16.57 5.59 -2.37
C GLU A 104 -17.35 5.74 -1.06
N ILE A 105 -17.20 4.81 -0.12
CA ILE A 105 -17.82 4.90 1.21
C ILE A 105 -17.36 6.17 1.92
N LEU A 106 -16.06 6.44 1.95
CA LEU A 106 -15.50 7.62 2.59
C LEU A 106 -16.04 8.92 1.98
N TYR A 107 -16.15 8.96 0.64
CA TYR A 107 -16.74 10.11 -0.06
C TYR A 107 -18.20 10.36 0.35
N GLN A 108 -19.02 9.32 0.45
CA GLN A 108 -20.41 9.43 0.89
C GLN A 108 -20.51 9.88 2.37
N GLU A 109 -19.69 9.33 3.25
CA GLU A 109 -19.64 9.75 4.66
C GLU A 109 -19.26 11.24 4.81
N PHE A 110 -18.37 11.75 3.96
CA PHE A 110 -18.05 13.18 3.92
C PHE A 110 -19.22 14.03 3.45
N LEU A 111 -19.91 13.64 2.40
CA LEU A 111 -21.11 14.34 1.94
C LEU A 111 -22.19 14.39 3.03
N ASP A 112 -22.44 13.28 3.69
CA ASP A 112 -23.41 13.21 4.79
C ASP A 112 -23.00 14.12 5.95
N SER A 113 -21.72 14.20 6.28
CA SER A 113 -21.19 15.11 7.31
C SER A 113 -21.37 16.58 6.95
N ILE A 114 -21.18 16.96 5.67
CA ILE A 114 -21.42 18.32 5.18
C ILE A 114 -22.89 18.67 5.31
N ILE A 115 -23.78 17.75 4.93
CA ILE A 115 -25.24 17.94 5.04
C ILE A 115 -25.66 18.11 6.50
N ALA A 116 -25.16 17.24 7.39
CA ALA A 116 -25.47 17.30 8.83
C ALA A 116 -24.96 18.60 9.46
N ALA A 117 -23.75 19.04 9.15
CA ALA A 117 -23.19 20.30 9.62
C ALA A 117 -24.01 21.51 9.12
N SER A 118 -24.46 21.47 7.85
CA SER A 118 -25.31 22.53 7.28
C SER A 118 -26.66 22.64 7.95
N GLN A 119 -27.25 21.53 8.39
CA GLN A 119 -28.54 21.49 9.07
C GLN A 119 -28.47 21.97 10.53
N GLN A 120 -27.35 21.74 11.22
CA GLN A 120 -27.15 22.15 12.62
C GLN A 120 -26.86 23.67 12.76
N ASN A 121 -26.35 24.30 11.71
CA ASN A 121 -25.88 25.70 11.70
C ASN A 121 -26.87 26.70 11.11
N ILE A 122 -28.14 26.65 11.52
CA ILE A 122 -29.15 27.69 11.18
C ILE A 122 -28.84 28.97 11.96
N GLY A 123 -27.66 29.58 11.77
CA GLY A 123 -27.33 30.86 12.43
C GLY A 123 -25.84 31.13 12.73
N GLY A 124 -24.94 30.24 12.40
CA GLY A 124 -23.50 30.43 12.60
C GLY A 124 -22.70 30.51 11.31
N ASN A 125 -21.67 31.35 11.24
CA ASN A 125 -20.70 31.43 10.13
C ASN A 125 -19.70 30.26 10.21
N PHE A 126 -20.13 29.03 9.91
CA PHE A 126 -19.21 27.89 9.82
C PHE A 126 -18.61 27.82 8.41
N ASP A 127 -17.27 27.87 8.32
CA ASP A 127 -16.57 27.77 7.04
C ASP A 127 -16.43 26.28 6.63
N LEU A 128 -17.31 25.83 5.73
CA LEU A 128 -17.26 24.47 5.16
C LEU A 128 -16.22 24.32 4.06
N THR A 129 -15.56 25.39 3.63
CA THR A 129 -14.61 25.37 2.49
C THR A 129 -13.51 24.31 2.64
N PRO A 130 -12.88 24.13 3.82
CA PRO A 130 -11.85 23.09 3.97
C PRO A 130 -12.39 21.68 3.77
N ILE A 131 -13.61 21.40 4.24
CA ILE A 131 -14.25 20.08 4.13
C ILE A 131 -14.66 19.82 2.67
N VAL A 132 -15.20 20.81 1.98
CA VAL A 132 -15.56 20.70 0.55
C VAL A 132 -14.30 20.41 -0.30
N LYS A 133 -13.20 21.14 -0.08
CA LYS A 133 -11.94 20.90 -0.78
C LYS A 133 -11.42 19.48 -0.55
N LEU A 134 -11.44 19.01 0.70
CA LEU A 134 -11.01 17.67 1.04
C LEU A 134 -11.89 16.60 0.34
N THR A 135 -13.20 16.83 0.26
CA THR A 135 -14.13 15.95 -0.45
C THR A 135 -13.81 15.87 -1.95
N GLU A 136 -13.47 16.99 -2.57
CA GLU A 136 -13.04 17.04 -3.96
C GLU A 136 -11.69 16.30 -4.18
N GLU A 137 -10.75 16.44 -3.26
CA GLU A 137 -9.48 15.72 -3.30
C GLU A 137 -9.68 14.22 -3.19
N ILE A 138 -10.53 13.75 -2.27
CA ILE A 138 -10.91 12.33 -2.15
C ILE A 138 -11.49 11.82 -3.48
N LYS A 139 -12.44 12.55 -4.05
CA LYS A 139 -13.09 12.18 -5.31
C LYS A 139 -12.07 12.02 -6.46
N ASN A 140 -11.12 12.93 -6.54
CA ASN A 140 -10.14 13.00 -7.64
C ASN A 140 -8.92 12.09 -7.42
N THR A 141 -8.70 11.58 -6.20
CA THR A 141 -7.58 10.69 -5.89
C THR A 141 -7.81 9.32 -6.52
N ALA A 142 -6.89 8.86 -7.35
CA ALA A 142 -6.96 7.50 -7.91
C ALA A 142 -6.73 6.45 -6.80
N PRO A 143 -7.56 5.41 -6.72
CA PRO A 143 -7.33 4.33 -5.78
C PRO A 143 -6.06 3.58 -6.16
N ASN A 144 -5.19 3.34 -5.18
CA ASN A 144 -4.01 2.51 -5.35
C ASN A 144 -4.23 1.14 -4.72
N GLY A 145 -3.50 0.15 -5.22
CA GLY A 145 -3.52 -1.22 -4.69
C GLY A 145 -2.43 -1.48 -3.66
N ARG A 146 -1.95 -0.45 -2.96
CA ARG A 146 -0.85 -0.60 -2.00
C ARG A 146 -1.23 -1.50 -0.85
N VAL A 147 -0.37 -2.49 -0.60
CA VAL A 147 -0.41 -3.36 0.57
C VAL A 147 0.80 -3.04 1.44
N VAL A 148 0.59 -2.87 2.74
CA VAL A 148 1.69 -2.73 3.70
C VAL A 148 2.40 -4.07 3.82
N ILE A 149 3.70 -4.10 3.51
CA ILE A 149 4.53 -5.29 3.60
C ILE A 149 5.78 -4.99 4.42
N ASP A 150 6.33 -6.02 5.05
CA ASP A 150 7.58 -5.94 5.79
C ASP A 150 8.63 -6.87 5.15
N LEU A 151 9.47 -6.28 4.28
CA LEU A 151 10.57 -7.02 3.65
C LEU A 151 11.78 -7.24 4.59
N LEU A 152 11.75 -6.71 5.81
CA LEU A 152 12.79 -6.96 6.81
C LEU A 152 12.52 -8.23 7.60
N ASN A 153 11.23 -8.64 7.68
CA ASN A 153 10.82 -9.86 8.34
C ASN A 153 10.52 -10.94 7.29
N ASP A 154 11.56 -11.70 6.94
CA ASP A 154 11.54 -12.70 5.87
C ASP A 154 10.39 -13.74 5.99
N GLY A 155 9.91 -14.02 7.21
CA GLY A 155 8.80 -14.96 7.41
C GLY A 155 7.43 -14.47 6.95
N SER A 156 7.22 -13.17 6.78
CA SER A 156 5.93 -12.63 6.30
C SER A 156 5.82 -12.64 4.77
N ILE A 157 6.94 -12.52 4.08
CA ILE A 157 7.00 -12.46 2.60
C ILE A 157 6.72 -13.83 1.96
N ASP A 158 7.09 -14.91 2.65
CA ASP A 158 6.86 -16.28 2.20
C ASP A 158 5.38 -16.70 2.27
N LEU A 159 4.55 -15.92 2.95
CA LEU A 159 3.11 -16.17 3.05
C LEU A 159 2.31 -15.50 1.90
N TYR A 160 2.93 -14.58 1.16
CA TYR A 160 2.26 -13.86 0.08
C TYR A 160 2.51 -14.50 -1.27
N ASN A 161 1.52 -15.24 -1.76
CA ASN A 161 1.53 -15.79 -3.12
C ASN A 161 1.28 -14.68 -4.14
N ILE A 162 2.15 -14.58 -5.13
CA ILE A 162 2.04 -13.64 -6.24
C ILE A 162 0.77 -13.91 -7.04
N LYS A 163 0.05 -12.85 -7.41
CA LYS A 163 -1.11 -12.87 -8.30
C LYS A 163 -0.78 -12.20 -9.63
N GLU A 164 -1.68 -12.37 -10.61
CA GLU A 164 -1.56 -11.71 -11.90
C GLU A 164 -1.60 -10.18 -11.74
N GLY A 165 -0.63 -9.51 -12.33
CA GLY A 165 -0.53 -8.05 -12.33
C GLY A 165 0.07 -7.44 -11.06
N ASP A 166 0.56 -8.25 -10.12
CA ASP A 166 1.22 -7.73 -8.92
C ASP A 166 2.51 -6.98 -9.28
N GLU A 167 2.75 -5.87 -8.59
CA GLU A 167 3.97 -5.08 -8.75
C GLU A 167 4.68 -4.88 -7.41
N LEU A 168 5.99 -5.13 -7.39
CA LEU A 168 6.87 -4.81 -6.27
C LEU A 168 7.86 -3.72 -6.70
N PHE A 169 7.85 -2.61 -5.99
CA PHE A 169 8.85 -1.55 -6.15
C PHE A 169 9.72 -1.49 -4.89
N VAL A 170 11.02 -1.59 -5.05
CA VAL A 170 12.00 -1.47 -3.97
C VAL A 170 12.76 -0.15 -4.17
N PRO A 171 12.51 0.91 -3.40
CA PRO A 171 13.21 2.17 -3.57
C PRO A 171 14.66 2.09 -3.09
N GLU A 172 15.47 3.03 -3.53
CA GLU A 172 16.73 3.35 -2.87
C GLU A 172 16.50 4.14 -1.59
N ARG A 173 17.46 4.09 -0.67
CA ARG A 173 17.36 4.82 0.60
C ARG A 173 17.60 6.30 0.37
N ASN A 174 16.55 7.10 0.52
CA ASN A 174 16.64 8.56 0.49
C ASN A 174 16.67 9.12 1.92
N ASN A 175 17.74 9.84 2.29
CA ASN A 175 17.94 10.37 3.63
C ASN A 175 17.23 11.70 3.88
N VAL A 176 15.94 11.79 3.50
CA VAL A 176 15.09 12.96 3.79
C VAL A 176 13.78 12.54 4.45
N VAL A 177 13.15 13.49 5.12
CA VAL A 177 11.77 13.44 5.62
C VAL A 177 11.00 14.54 4.93
N TYR A 178 9.82 14.25 4.45
CA TYR A 178 8.96 15.23 3.80
C TYR A 178 7.97 15.82 4.81
N VAL A 179 7.84 17.14 4.84
CA VAL A 179 6.92 17.84 5.74
C VAL A 179 5.99 18.73 4.93
N TYR A 180 4.68 18.51 5.08
CA TYR A 180 3.64 19.19 4.30
C TYR A 180 2.48 19.68 5.17
N GLY A 181 1.65 20.56 4.60
CA GLY A 181 0.40 21.05 5.18
C GLY A 181 0.52 22.43 5.81
N GLU A 182 -0.07 22.64 6.98
CA GLU A 182 -0.07 23.94 7.66
C GLU A 182 1.26 24.22 8.40
N ILE A 183 2.34 24.24 7.63
CA ILE A 183 3.71 24.59 8.05
C ILE A 183 4.26 25.74 7.19
N SER A 184 5.22 26.47 7.73
CA SER A 184 5.74 27.68 7.07
C SER A 184 6.45 27.40 5.75
N SER A 185 7.21 26.31 5.66
CA SER A 185 7.97 25.92 4.47
C SER A 185 7.81 24.43 4.21
N GLU A 186 7.00 24.08 3.22
CA GLU A 186 6.78 22.70 2.80
C GLU A 186 7.98 22.15 2.03
N GLY A 187 8.28 20.85 2.20
CA GLY A 187 9.31 20.19 1.42
C GLY A 187 10.10 19.13 2.16
N ALA A 188 11.30 18.85 1.65
CA ALA A 188 12.20 17.85 2.18
C ALA A 188 13.14 18.43 3.23
N VAL A 189 13.25 17.76 4.37
CA VAL A 189 14.19 18.03 5.45
C VAL A 189 15.16 16.86 5.55
N MET A 190 16.45 17.13 5.69
CA MET A 190 17.44 16.07 5.90
C MET A 190 17.07 15.21 7.12
N TYR A 191 17.06 13.90 6.91
CA TYR A 191 16.82 12.96 7.99
C TYR A 191 17.94 13.04 9.04
N SER A 192 17.56 12.97 10.28
CA SER A 192 18.48 12.85 11.43
C SER A 192 17.97 11.79 12.38
N ASP A 193 18.86 10.89 12.80
CA ASP A 193 18.51 9.80 13.70
C ASP A 193 18.01 10.31 15.05
N ASN A 194 17.04 9.59 15.62
CA ASN A 194 16.49 9.82 16.96
C ASN A 194 15.87 11.21 17.16
N GLN A 195 15.44 11.86 16.06
CA GLN A 195 14.66 13.09 16.12
C GLN A 195 13.17 12.79 16.10
N ASP A 196 12.39 13.62 16.80
CA ASP A 196 10.94 13.54 16.85
C ASP A 196 10.27 14.38 15.74
N VAL A 197 8.95 14.34 15.71
CA VAL A 197 8.14 15.09 14.73
C VAL A 197 8.38 16.59 14.84
N GLU A 198 8.48 17.11 16.07
CA GLU A 198 8.64 18.55 16.33
C GLU A 198 9.94 19.08 15.73
N TYR A 199 11.03 18.31 15.79
CA TYR A 199 12.29 18.67 15.15
C TYR A 199 12.13 18.95 13.66
N PHE A 200 11.44 18.06 12.92
CA PHE A 200 11.25 18.22 11.49
C PHE A 200 10.32 19.39 11.15
N VAL A 201 9.28 19.60 11.96
CA VAL A 201 8.37 20.74 11.82
C VAL A 201 9.14 22.07 12.08
N GLU A 202 9.96 22.14 13.11
CA GLU A 202 10.79 23.32 13.37
C GLU A 202 11.78 23.62 12.23
N LYS A 203 12.41 22.57 11.65
CA LYS A 203 13.28 22.72 10.47
C LYS A 203 12.53 23.20 9.23
N SER A 204 11.22 22.97 9.17
CA SER A 204 10.32 23.48 8.13
C SER A 204 9.72 24.86 8.48
N GLY A 205 10.28 25.55 9.47
CA GLY A 205 9.89 26.92 9.86
C GLY A 205 8.69 27.00 10.81
N GLY A 206 8.28 25.86 11.38
CA GLY A 206 7.21 25.78 12.37
C GLY A 206 5.80 25.80 11.79
N TYR A 207 4.83 25.76 12.69
CA TYR A 207 3.40 25.73 12.37
C TYR A 207 2.88 27.07 11.88
N LYS A 208 1.94 27.02 10.90
CA LYS A 208 1.09 28.16 10.55
C LYS A 208 0.02 28.40 11.61
N GLN A 209 -0.66 29.55 11.54
CA GLN A 209 -1.66 30.00 12.51
C GLN A 209 -2.84 29.02 12.69
N PHE A 210 -3.23 28.31 11.63
CA PHE A 210 -4.39 27.42 11.64
C PHE A 210 -4.00 25.93 11.62
N ALA A 211 -2.77 25.61 12.01
CA ALA A 211 -2.32 24.23 12.08
C ALA A 211 -3.00 23.46 13.22
N ASP A 212 -3.44 22.23 12.94
CA ASP A 212 -3.81 21.27 13.98
C ASP A 212 -2.55 20.54 14.47
N ASN A 213 -1.91 21.12 15.48
CA ASN A 213 -0.72 20.52 16.10
C ASN A 213 -1.03 19.36 17.07
N GLU A 214 -2.31 19.05 17.25
CA GLU A 214 -2.76 17.93 18.08
C GLU A 214 -3.04 16.65 17.26
N SER A 215 -3.10 16.77 15.92
CA SER A 215 -3.46 15.66 15.04
C SER A 215 -2.53 15.63 13.82
N ILE A 216 -1.25 15.36 14.02
CA ILE A 216 -0.26 15.28 12.94
C ILE A 216 -0.23 13.83 12.40
N TYR A 217 -0.28 13.68 11.09
CA TYR A 217 -0.25 12.38 10.42
C TYR A 217 1.14 12.08 9.91
N ILE A 218 1.59 10.86 10.18
CA ILE A 218 2.88 10.36 9.71
C ILE A 218 2.59 9.17 8.81
N LEU A 219 3.06 9.23 7.57
CA LEU A 219 3.08 8.10 6.67
C LEU A 219 4.52 7.61 6.55
N HIS A 220 4.73 6.37 6.92
CA HIS A 220 6.04 5.71 6.80
C HIS A 220 6.27 5.18 5.38
N PRO A 221 7.53 5.00 4.98
CA PRO A 221 7.87 4.50 3.64
C PRO A 221 7.24 3.16 3.30
N ASN A 222 7.01 2.27 4.28
CA ASN A 222 6.32 0.99 4.09
C ASN A 222 4.80 1.13 3.85
N GLY A 223 4.24 2.34 3.99
CA GLY A 223 2.80 2.62 3.86
C GLY A 223 2.03 2.62 5.16
N GLU A 224 2.68 2.30 6.28
CA GLU A 224 2.05 2.41 7.59
C GLU A 224 1.80 3.87 7.96
N SER A 225 0.60 4.16 8.45
CA SER A 225 0.23 5.50 8.88
C SER A 225 0.04 5.54 10.39
N GLN A 226 0.52 6.62 11.01
CA GLN A 226 0.40 6.85 12.44
C GLN A 226 -0.09 8.26 12.73
N LEU A 227 -0.89 8.42 13.79
CA LEU A 227 -1.31 9.71 14.30
C LEU A 227 -0.39 10.12 15.46
N TYR A 228 0.35 11.19 15.25
CA TYR A 228 1.14 11.83 16.30
C TYR A 228 0.30 12.87 17.02
N ARG A 229 0.32 12.85 18.34
CA ARG A 229 -0.30 13.87 19.20
C ARG A 229 0.79 14.55 20.01
N SER A 230 0.95 15.85 19.80
CA SER A 230 1.88 16.65 20.59
C SER A 230 1.47 16.62 22.08
N LYS A 231 2.42 16.34 22.96
CA LYS A 231 2.19 16.20 24.41
C LYS A 231 1.83 17.59 25.00
N ARG A 232 0.55 17.84 25.16
CA ARG A 232 0.07 19.06 25.84
C ARG A 232 -0.51 18.82 27.25
N SER A 233 -0.65 17.58 27.69
CA SER A 233 -1.20 17.27 29.03
C SER A 233 -0.15 16.64 29.93
N ILE A 234 0.16 17.31 31.03
CA ILE A 234 1.03 16.82 32.13
C ILE A 234 0.43 15.56 32.80
N PHE A 235 -0.83 15.24 32.52
CA PHE A 235 -1.58 14.15 33.15
C PHE A 235 -1.86 12.94 32.23
N GLU A 236 -1.64 13.04 30.94
CA GLU A 236 -1.79 11.90 30.03
C GLU A 236 -0.48 11.15 29.89
N ARG A 237 -0.45 9.95 30.52
CA ARG A 237 0.59 8.97 30.18
C ARG A 237 0.42 8.62 28.70
N SER A 238 1.32 9.11 27.87
CA SER A 238 1.39 8.67 26.46
C SER A 238 1.38 7.15 26.39
N PRO A 239 0.63 6.54 25.47
CA PRO A 239 0.82 5.13 25.18
C PRO A 239 2.32 4.93 24.86
N LYS A 240 2.92 3.94 25.51
CA LYS A 240 4.33 3.58 25.35
C LYS A 240 4.61 3.25 23.88
N GLY A 241 5.29 4.15 23.19
CA GLY A 241 5.79 4.01 21.85
C GLY A 241 6.20 5.39 21.36
N GLU A 242 7.47 5.76 21.48
CA GLU A 242 8.01 6.89 20.74
C GLU A 242 7.77 6.60 19.25
N ILE A 243 7.02 7.48 18.58
CA ILE A 243 6.85 7.39 17.13
C ILE A 243 8.21 7.63 16.51
N ARG A 244 8.75 6.60 15.90
CA ARG A 244 10.03 6.68 15.22
C ARG A 244 9.82 7.19 13.80
N ILE A 245 10.51 8.27 13.45
CA ILE A 245 10.56 8.75 12.08
C ILE A 245 11.63 7.98 11.30
N TYR A 246 11.34 7.62 10.06
CA TYR A 246 12.25 6.90 9.18
C TYR A 246 12.62 7.76 7.96
N PRO A 247 13.77 7.53 7.34
CA PRO A 247 14.09 8.13 6.04
C PRO A 247 12.96 7.86 5.03
N GLY A 248 12.50 8.90 4.32
CA GLY A 248 11.37 8.79 3.40
C GLY A 248 9.99 8.92 4.04
N SER A 249 9.89 9.12 5.36
CA SER A 249 8.59 9.41 6.01
C SER A 249 8.02 10.74 5.56
N ILE A 250 6.69 10.81 5.50
CA ILE A 250 5.94 12.04 5.26
C ILE A 250 5.27 12.45 6.57
N ILE A 251 5.53 13.68 7.01
CA ILE A 251 4.85 14.33 8.14
C ILE A 251 3.85 15.32 7.55
N PHE A 252 2.57 15.13 7.84
CA PHE A 252 1.51 16.00 7.38
C PHE A 252 0.82 16.69 8.55
N VAL A 253 0.85 18.01 8.55
CA VAL A 253 0.21 18.86 9.54
C VAL A 253 -1.10 19.40 8.94
N PRO A 254 -2.27 18.92 9.37
CA PRO A 254 -3.53 19.36 8.81
C PRO A 254 -3.92 20.74 9.34
N ARG A 255 -4.91 21.34 8.69
CA ARG A 255 -5.59 22.52 9.21
C ARG A 255 -6.56 22.14 10.33
N ALA A 256 -6.59 22.91 11.40
CA ALA A 256 -7.53 22.72 12.50
C ALA A 256 -8.97 22.88 12.02
N LEU A 257 -9.83 21.93 12.41
CA LEU A 257 -11.27 21.94 12.18
C LEU A 257 -11.99 22.14 13.51
N ASP A 258 -13.02 22.96 13.52
CA ASP A 258 -13.70 23.38 14.77
C ASP A 258 -14.57 22.27 15.41
N GLU A 259 -14.92 21.21 14.67
CA GLU A 259 -15.80 20.13 15.16
C GLU A 259 -15.13 18.75 15.17
N SER A 260 -15.55 17.90 16.13
CA SER A 260 -14.95 16.57 16.36
C SER A 260 -15.35 15.51 15.33
N ALA A 261 -16.55 15.56 14.76
CA ALA A 261 -17.03 14.58 13.77
C ALA A 261 -16.31 14.70 12.42
N PRO A 262 -16.15 15.91 11.83
CA PRO A 262 -15.34 16.13 10.64
C PRO A 262 -13.88 15.73 10.81
N ARG A 263 -13.30 15.87 12.01
CA ARG A 263 -11.91 15.49 12.28
C ARG A 263 -11.62 14.02 12.04
N ARG A 264 -12.52 13.11 12.40
CA ARG A 264 -12.33 11.66 12.22
C ARG A 264 -12.33 11.28 10.74
N LEU A 265 -13.27 11.85 9.98
CA LEU A 265 -13.38 11.62 8.54
C LEU A 265 -12.19 12.24 7.80
N ALA A 266 -11.81 13.46 8.16
CA ALA A 266 -10.63 14.12 7.62
C ALA A 266 -9.36 13.29 7.82
N ALA A 267 -9.21 12.63 8.97
CA ALA A 267 -8.09 11.73 9.25
C ALA A 267 -7.97 10.60 8.21
N GLN A 268 -9.06 9.92 7.91
CA GLN A 268 -9.09 8.84 6.94
C GLN A 268 -8.78 9.33 5.51
N ALA A 269 -9.30 10.52 5.16
CA ALA A 269 -9.02 11.14 3.87
C ALA A 269 -7.56 11.53 3.71
N TYR A 270 -6.96 12.15 4.72
CA TYR A 270 -5.54 12.52 4.69
C TYR A 270 -4.64 11.30 4.55
N VAL A 271 -4.92 10.20 5.26
CA VAL A 271 -4.17 8.95 5.12
C VAL A 271 -4.27 8.40 3.70
N SER A 272 -5.46 8.43 3.08
CA SER A 272 -5.65 7.96 1.70
C SER A 272 -4.89 8.81 0.68
N ILE A 273 -4.96 10.14 0.82
CA ILE A 273 -4.27 11.10 -0.07
C ILE A 273 -2.75 10.96 0.08
N LEU A 274 -2.25 10.89 1.31
CA LEU A 274 -0.82 10.75 1.60
C LEU A 274 -0.27 9.41 1.11
N GLY A 275 -1.06 8.34 1.15
CA GLY A 275 -0.67 7.04 0.62
C GLY A 275 -0.28 7.12 -0.86
N ASN A 276 -1.06 7.85 -1.66
CA ASN A 276 -0.75 8.07 -3.08
C ASN A 276 0.46 9.00 -3.28
N LEU A 277 0.57 10.05 -2.48
CA LEU A 277 1.73 10.95 -2.50
C LEU A 277 3.03 10.20 -2.17
N GLY A 278 2.99 9.30 -1.17
CA GLY A 278 4.14 8.47 -0.80
C GLY A 278 4.62 7.57 -1.93
N ILE A 279 3.71 7.00 -2.72
CA ILE A 279 4.08 6.21 -3.91
C ILE A 279 4.73 7.12 -4.97
N ALA A 280 4.15 8.28 -5.23
CA ALA A 280 4.68 9.23 -6.21
C ALA A 280 6.10 9.69 -5.84
N LEU A 281 6.34 10.05 -4.57
CA LEU A 281 7.65 10.48 -4.10
C LEU A 281 8.70 9.36 -4.15
N ALA A 282 8.33 8.13 -3.79
CA ALA A 282 9.22 6.98 -3.90
C ALA A 282 9.59 6.69 -5.36
N SER A 283 8.63 6.83 -6.28
CA SER A 283 8.86 6.62 -7.72
C SER A 283 9.75 7.71 -8.34
N LEU A 284 9.61 8.96 -7.88
CA LEU A 284 10.45 10.08 -8.37
C LEU A 284 11.92 9.91 -7.95
N SER A 285 12.19 9.35 -6.78
CA SER A 285 13.57 9.08 -6.35
C SER A 285 14.29 8.06 -7.24
N ALA A 286 13.54 7.15 -7.86
CA ALA A 286 14.08 6.16 -8.79
C ALA A 286 14.40 6.73 -10.19
N ILE A 287 13.78 7.86 -10.58
CA ILE A 287 13.98 8.49 -11.90
C ILE A 287 15.14 9.50 -11.88
N SER A 288 15.50 10.03 -10.70
CA SER A 288 16.54 11.06 -10.59
C SER A 288 17.98 10.51 -10.68
N ASP A 289 18.17 9.20 -10.75
CA ASP A 289 19.48 8.54 -10.78
C ASP A 289 19.82 7.92 -12.17
N ASP A 290 19.04 8.20 -13.21
CA ASP A 290 19.33 7.95 -14.63
C ASP A 290 19.83 9.25 -15.30
#